data_33b8b777d9805955785a715fd711433f
#
_entry.id   33b8b777d9805955785a715fd711433f
#
_cell.length_a   1.000
_cell.length_b   1.000
_cell.length_c   1.000
_cell.angle_alpha   90.00
_cell.angle_beta   90.00
_cell.angle_gamma   90.00
#
_symmetry.space_group_name_H-M   'P 1'
#
loop_
_entity.id
_entity.type
_entity.pdbx_description
1 polymer ?
#
loop_
_entity_poly.entity_id
_entity_poly.type
_entity_poly.pdbx_seq_one_letter_code
_entity_poly.pdbx_strand_id
1 'polypeptide(L)'
;TISPLGTDATKTITIGSAGDTAAGVFTNTPSFLVTLSGDQSIATGTDTKVQWNSEIFDTDNEFDSSTNYRWTCGTTGKYLLSWSVEFAYMTDGRTLAANLYKNGSEFIKVRPTTGAAGSTGFTGSQILSVTAGDYFEIYVYHDYGSNRNLELVSYFSGMRVVGA
;
A
#
# COMPACT_ATOMS: atom_id res chain seq x y z
N THR A 1 -25.71 10.40 -36.83
CA THR A 1 -24.48 11.20 -36.98
C THR A 1 -24.19 11.83 -35.65
N ILE A 2 -23.12 11.45 -34.98
CA ILE A 2 -22.71 12.02 -33.72
C ILE A 2 -21.93 13.29 -34.03
N SER A 3 -22.45 14.44 -33.62
CA SER A 3 -21.74 15.72 -33.75
C SER A 3 -20.51 15.74 -32.90
N PRO A 4 -19.35 16.28 -33.32
CA PRO A 4 -18.18 16.38 -32.44
C PRO A 4 -18.52 17.22 -31.23
N LEU A 5 -18.19 16.69 -30.06
CA LEU A 5 -18.39 17.32 -28.77
C LEU A 5 -17.55 18.60 -28.70
N GLY A 6 -18.19 19.75 -28.49
CA GLY A 6 -17.49 20.98 -28.13
C GLY A 6 -16.86 20.85 -26.72
N THR A 7 -15.89 21.71 -26.45
CA THR A 7 -15.09 21.76 -25.21
C THR A 7 -15.88 22.27 -23.97
N ASP A 8 -17.19 22.01 -23.89
CA ASP A 8 -18.00 22.43 -22.75
C ASP A 8 -17.89 21.39 -21.63
N ALA A 9 -17.28 21.78 -20.52
CA ALA A 9 -17.05 20.95 -19.33
C ALA A 9 -18.34 20.55 -18.57
N THR A 10 -19.51 21.01 -19.02
CA THR A 10 -20.80 20.76 -18.34
C THR A 10 -21.71 19.77 -19.10
N LYS A 11 -21.23 19.15 -20.20
CA LYS A 11 -22.04 18.19 -20.95
C LYS A 11 -22.20 16.88 -20.19
N THR A 12 -23.39 16.66 -19.64
CA THR A 12 -23.81 15.35 -19.16
C THR A 12 -24.18 14.48 -20.34
N ILE A 13 -23.49 13.38 -20.56
CA ILE A 13 -23.91 12.35 -21.49
C ILE A 13 -24.86 11.43 -20.74
N THR A 14 -26.17 11.56 -21.01
CA THR A 14 -27.15 10.59 -20.52
C THR A 14 -27.14 9.40 -21.46
N ILE A 15 -26.69 8.26 -20.98
CA ILE A 15 -26.68 6.99 -21.73
C ILE A 15 -27.92 6.22 -21.27
N GLY A 16 -28.94 6.18 -22.12
CA GLY A 16 -30.12 5.30 -22.04
C GLY A 16 -30.96 5.32 -20.77
N SER A 17 -31.79 4.32 -20.65
CA SER A 17 -32.63 4.04 -19.46
C SER A 17 -31.84 3.25 -18.40
N ALA A 18 -32.38 3.15 -17.19
CA ALA A 18 -31.77 2.37 -16.11
C ALA A 18 -31.42 0.93 -16.56
N GLY A 19 -30.14 0.62 -16.65
CA GLY A 19 -29.59 -0.66 -17.10
C GLY A 19 -28.56 -0.55 -18.22
N ASP A 20 -28.46 0.61 -18.91
CA ASP A 20 -27.42 0.80 -19.91
C ASP A 20 -26.05 1.03 -19.27
N THR A 21 -25.05 0.29 -19.72
CA THR A 21 -23.66 0.46 -19.31
C THR A 21 -22.93 1.39 -20.24
N ALA A 22 -22.34 2.46 -19.71
CA ALA A 22 -21.39 3.28 -20.47
C ALA A 22 -20.12 2.47 -20.71
N ALA A 23 -20.04 1.81 -21.87
CA ALA A 23 -18.78 1.19 -22.28
C ALA A 23 -17.78 2.30 -22.64
N GLY A 24 -16.67 2.40 -21.90
CA GLY A 24 -15.54 3.27 -22.24
C GLY A 24 -15.32 4.49 -21.34
N VAL A 25 -16.06 4.68 -20.24
CA VAL A 25 -15.64 5.62 -19.19
C VAL A 25 -14.68 4.89 -18.25
N PHE A 26 -13.46 4.71 -18.69
CA PHE A 26 -12.38 4.26 -17.81
C PHE A 26 -11.93 5.45 -16.98
N THR A 27 -12.48 5.58 -15.77
CA THR A 27 -11.86 6.46 -14.78
C THR A 27 -10.55 5.81 -14.36
N ASN A 28 -9.45 6.58 -14.37
CA ASN A 28 -8.20 6.11 -13.81
C ASN A 28 -8.48 5.61 -12.37
N THR A 29 -8.07 4.38 -12.09
CA THR A 29 -8.18 3.83 -10.74
C THR A 29 -6.82 4.00 -10.07
N PRO A 30 -6.67 4.95 -9.12
CA PRO A 30 -5.43 5.15 -8.40
C PRO A 30 -4.87 3.83 -7.87
N SER A 31 -3.62 3.55 -8.21
CA SER A 31 -2.94 2.33 -7.77
C SER A 31 -1.44 2.51 -7.73
N PHE A 32 -0.77 1.83 -6.79
CA PHE A 32 0.68 1.84 -6.66
C PHE A 32 1.21 0.47 -6.25
N LEU A 33 2.48 0.22 -6.59
CA LEU A 33 3.30 -0.88 -6.09
C LEU A 33 4.71 -0.38 -5.87
N VAL A 34 5.20 -0.53 -4.65
CA VAL A 34 6.55 -0.15 -4.24
C VAL A 34 7.26 -1.30 -3.54
N THR A 35 8.56 -1.35 -3.70
CA THR A 35 9.46 -2.35 -3.14
C THR A 35 10.68 -1.69 -2.52
N LEU A 36 11.63 -2.49 -2.04
CA LEU A 36 12.95 -2.05 -1.63
C LEU A 36 13.92 -2.18 -2.81
N SER A 37 14.84 -1.23 -2.97
CA SER A 37 15.95 -1.33 -3.94
C SER A 37 17.11 -2.21 -3.44
N GLY A 38 17.08 -2.60 -2.18
CA GLY A 38 18.03 -3.47 -1.49
C GLY A 38 17.51 -3.76 -0.09
N ASP A 39 18.10 -4.71 0.60
CA ASP A 39 17.69 -5.07 1.96
C ASP A 39 17.81 -3.88 2.93
N GLN A 40 16.82 -3.72 3.80
CA GLN A 40 16.84 -2.71 4.85
C GLN A 40 17.18 -3.34 6.22
N SER A 41 18.21 -2.84 6.88
CA SER A 41 18.57 -3.27 8.24
C SER A 41 17.56 -2.74 9.27
N ILE A 42 16.91 -3.65 10.01
CA ILE A 42 15.92 -3.36 11.03
C ILE A 42 16.53 -3.62 12.41
N ALA A 43 16.43 -2.64 13.31
CA ALA A 43 16.90 -2.78 14.69
C ALA A 43 15.95 -3.67 15.49
N THR A 44 16.52 -4.52 16.37
CA THR A 44 15.72 -5.37 17.26
C THR A 44 14.97 -4.54 18.30
N GLY A 45 13.75 -4.94 18.61
CA GLY A 45 12.95 -4.35 19.70
C GLY A 45 12.37 -2.96 19.41
N THR A 46 12.42 -2.51 18.15
CA THR A 46 11.98 -1.16 17.77
C THR A 46 11.11 -1.19 16.53
N ASP A 47 9.95 -0.54 16.58
CA ASP A 47 9.14 -0.32 15.38
C ASP A 47 9.91 0.59 14.41
N THR A 48 10.22 0.09 13.24
CA THR A 48 11.04 0.77 12.23
C THR A 48 10.22 0.96 10.95
N LYS A 49 10.18 2.20 10.45
CA LYS A 49 9.51 2.50 9.18
C LYS A 49 10.23 1.80 8.03
N VAL A 50 9.46 1.15 7.16
CA VAL A 50 10.00 0.59 5.91
C VAL A 50 10.21 1.71 4.90
N GLN A 51 11.42 1.76 4.35
CA GLN A 51 11.84 2.76 3.37
C GLN A 51 11.63 2.24 1.94
N TRP A 52 10.36 2.17 1.51
CA TRP A 52 9.98 1.75 0.17
C TRP A 52 10.54 2.72 -0.88
N ASN A 53 11.73 2.47 -1.36
CA ASN A 53 12.52 3.36 -2.21
C ASN A 53 12.65 2.90 -3.67
N SER A 54 11.88 1.89 -4.07
CA SER A 54 11.80 1.40 -5.44
C SER A 54 10.35 1.35 -5.87
N GLU A 55 9.97 2.28 -6.71
CA GLU A 55 8.63 2.37 -7.26
C GLU A 55 8.54 1.55 -8.54
N ILE A 56 7.62 0.59 -8.58
CA ILE A 56 7.35 -0.21 -9.78
C ILE A 56 6.33 0.52 -10.66
N PHE A 57 5.28 1.04 -10.02
CA PHE A 57 4.35 1.98 -10.63
C PHE A 57 3.60 2.77 -9.55
N ASP A 58 3.20 3.97 -9.89
CA ASP A 58 2.26 4.83 -9.18
C ASP A 58 1.47 5.64 -10.20
N THR A 59 0.18 5.34 -10.36
CA THR A 59 -0.62 5.91 -11.47
C THR A 59 -0.93 7.38 -11.27
N ASP A 60 -1.00 7.86 -10.05
CA ASP A 60 -1.41 9.22 -9.71
C ASP A 60 -0.30 10.03 -9.01
N ASN A 61 0.92 9.45 -8.89
CA ASN A 61 2.07 10.04 -8.22
C ASN A 61 1.77 10.45 -6.75
N GLU A 62 1.12 9.52 -6.03
CA GLU A 62 0.67 9.69 -4.65
C GLU A 62 1.64 9.04 -3.63
N PHE A 63 2.63 8.27 -4.09
CA PHE A 63 3.63 7.62 -3.24
C PHE A 63 4.94 8.43 -3.19
N ASP A 64 5.38 8.82 -1.99
CA ASP A 64 6.69 9.42 -1.77
C ASP A 64 7.73 8.34 -1.46
N SER A 65 8.49 7.91 -2.46
CA SER A 65 9.53 6.88 -2.37
C SER A 65 10.91 7.41 -2.00
N SER A 66 11.05 8.70 -1.69
CA SER A 66 12.35 9.36 -1.48
C SER A 66 12.55 9.97 -0.10
N THR A 67 11.53 10.54 0.48
CA THR A 67 11.63 11.33 1.72
C THR A 67 10.79 10.73 2.85
N ASN A 68 9.50 10.53 2.60
CA ASN A 68 8.56 10.11 3.63
C ASN A 68 8.23 8.61 3.55
N TYR A 69 8.50 7.94 2.43
CA TYR A 69 8.22 6.50 2.22
C TYR A 69 6.78 6.13 2.57
N ARG A 70 5.83 6.88 2.03
CA ARG A 70 4.41 6.74 2.33
C ARG A 70 3.53 7.00 1.12
N TRP A 71 2.37 6.38 1.10
CA TRP A 71 1.30 6.73 0.19
C TRP A 71 0.38 7.77 0.82
N THR A 72 0.03 8.83 0.07
CA THR A 72 -0.91 9.89 0.49
C THR A 72 -2.09 9.90 -0.46
N CYS A 73 -3.29 9.62 0.06
CA CYS A 73 -4.51 9.54 -0.73
C CYS A 73 -4.89 10.90 -1.33
N GLY A 74 -4.97 11.00 -2.64
CA GLY A 74 -5.44 12.20 -3.35
C GLY A 74 -6.96 12.26 -3.52
N THR A 75 -7.63 11.11 -3.56
CA THR A 75 -9.08 11.05 -3.82
C THR A 75 -9.80 10.21 -2.78
N THR A 76 -10.76 10.80 -2.06
CA THR A 76 -11.59 10.08 -1.08
C THR A 76 -12.27 8.86 -1.70
N GLY A 77 -12.25 7.73 -1.00
CA GLY A 77 -12.87 6.49 -1.48
C GLY A 77 -12.56 5.28 -0.61
N LYS A 78 -12.83 4.10 -1.14
CA LYS A 78 -12.40 2.82 -0.54
C LYS A 78 -11.17 2.32 -1.29
N TYR A 79 -10.17 1.88 -0.51
CA TYR A 79 -8.91 1.38 -1.04
C TYR A 79 -8.60 0.01 -0.45
N LEU A 80 -8.11 -0.89 -1.27
CA LEU A 80 -7.41 -2.08 -0.81
C LEU A 80 -5.94 -1.70 -0.64
N LEU A 81 -5.42 -1.82 0.57
CA LEU A 81 -3.98 -1.75 0.85
C LEU A 81 -3.47 -3.15 1.18
N SER A 82 -2.32 -3.53 0.65
CA SER A 82 -1.71 -4.84 0.85
C SER A 82 -0.20 -4.71 1.00
N TRP A 83 0.38 -5.45 1.93
CA TRP A 83 1.83 -5.49 2.13
C TRP A 83 2.30 -6.91 2.40
N SER A 84 3.51 -7.20 1.97
CA SER A 84 4.24 -8.41 2.29
C SER A 84 5.62 -8.02 2.77
N VAL A 85 6.06 -8.65 3.84
CA VAL A 85 7.38 -8.44 4.42
C VAL A 85 8.06 -9.78 4.63
N GLU A 86 9.37 -9.83 4.37
CA GLU A 86 10.18 -11.00 4.64
C GLU A 86 11.44 -10.59 5.40
N PHE A 87 11.64 -11.17 6.59
CA PHE A 87 12.85 -11.01 7.38
C PHE A 87 13.85 -12.09 7.05
N ALA A 88 15.10 -11.70 6.81
CA ALA A 88 16.22 -12.62 6.68
C ALA A 88 16.41 -13.40 7.97
N TYR A 89 16.61 -14.69 7.85
CA TYR A 89 16.91 -15.67 8.89
C TYR A 89 16.50 -15.32 10.32
N MET A 90 15.35 -15.79 10.72
CA MET A 90 14.84 -15.73 12.10
C MET A 90 15.04 -17.07 12.80
N THR A 91 15.11 -17.10 14.12
CA THR A 91 15.03 -18.33 14.91
C THR A 91 13.60 -18.58 15.36
N ASP A 92 13.30 -19.79 15.81
CA ASP A 92 12.00 -20.15 16.36
C ASP A 92 11.62 -19.30 17.58
N GLY A 93 10.32 -19.08 17.77
CA GLY A 93 9.74 -18.37 18.91
C GLY A 93 9.92 -16.84 18.90
N ARG A 94 10.36 -16.24 17.79
CA ARG A 94 10.50 -14.78 17.68
C ARG A 94 9.20 -14.11 17.29
N THR A 95 8.94 -12.96 17.88
CA THR A 95 7.84 -12.11 17.51
C THR A 95 8.24 -11.19 16.37
N LEU A 96 7.42 -11.16 15.32
CA LEU A 96 7.53 -10.23 14.20
C LEU A 96 6.29 -9.33 14.16
N ALA A 97 6.40 -8.17 13.52
CA ALA A 97 5.23 -7.39 13.18
C ALA A 97 5.43 -6.64 11.86
N ALA A 98 4.32 -6.42 11.15
CA ALA A 98 4.21 -5.44 10.08
C ALA A 98 2.88 -4.69 10.27
N ASN A 99 3.00 -3.45 10.67
CA ASN A 99 1.89 -2.62 11.09
C ASN A 99 1.62 -1.55 10.05
N LEU A 100 0.36 -1.41 9.65
CA LEU A 100 -0.08 -0.28 8.85
C LEU A 100 -0.33 0.90 9.80
N TYR A 101 0.35 2.00 9.57
CA TYR A 101 0.13 3.28 10.23
C TYR A 101 -0.73 4.17 9.36
N LYS A 102 -1.67 4.87 9.98
CA LYS A 102 -2.48 5.92 9.36
C LYS A 102 -2.19 7.24 10.05
N ASN A 103 -1.81 8.26 9.29
CA ASN A 103 -1.54 9.62 9.80
C ASN A 103 -0.58 9.62 11.01
N GLY A 104 0.47 8.77 10.94
CA GLY A 104 1.51 8.66 11.97
C GLY A 104 1.14 7.84 13.20
N SER A 105 -0.03 7.20 13.23
CA SER A 105 -0.46 6.36 14.33
C SER A 105 -0.68 4.91 13.89
N GLU A 106 -0.32 3.95 14.73
CA GLU A 106 -0.58 2.53 14.47
C GLU A 106 -2.09 2.31 14.28
N PHE A 107 -2.46 1.71 13.16
CA PHE A 107 -3.86 1.52 12.77
C PHE A 107 -4.24 0.05 12.64
N ILE A 108 -3.42 -0.76 11.97
CA ILE A 108 -3.61 -2.21 11.84
C ILE A 108 -2.30 -2.90 12.17
N LYS A 109 -2.38 -3.93 13.00
CA LYS A 109 -1.24 -4.75 13.41
C LYS A 109 -1.36 -6.18 12.90
N VAL A 110 -0.32 -6.66 12.20
CA VAL A 110 -0.13 -8.08 11.88
C VAL A 110 1.11 -8.56 12.65
N ARG A 111 0.93 -9.52 13.56
CA ARG A 111 1.99 -9.91 14.52
C ARG A 111 2.10 -11.43 14.66
N PRO A 112 2.78 -12.11 13.73
CA PRO A 112 3.06 -13.53 13.85
C PRO A 112 4.20 -13.82 14.84
N THR A 113 4.29 -15.10 15.22
CA THR A 113 5.46 -15.66 15.89
C THR A 113 6.10 -16.68 14.94
N THR A 114 7.43 -16.72 14.88
CA THR A 114 8.16 -17.68 14.04
C THR A 114 8.01 -19.10 14.59
N GLY A 115 7.74 -20.07 13.73
CA GLY A 115 7.57 -21.48 14.09
C GLY A 115 8.78 -22.36 13.73
N ALA A 116 9.81 -21.78 13.09
CA ALA A 116 11.04 -22.47 12.69
C ALA A 116 12.15 -21.45 12.41
N ALA A 117 13.40 -21.96 12.32
CA ALA A 117 14.53 -21.15 11.87
C ALA A 117 14.49 -20.99 10.34
N GLY A 118 14.78 -19.79 9.85
CA GLY A 118 14.83 -19.47 8.42
C GLY A 118 14.34 -18.07 8.13
N SER A 119 14.34 -17.67 6.84
CA SER A 119 13.65 -16.46 6.41
C SER A 119 12.16 -16.62 6.68
N THR A 120 11.53 -15.55 7.18
CA THR A 120 10.13 -15.58 7.60
C THR A 120 9.40 -14.41 6.98
N GLY A 121 8.47 -14.75 6.07
CA GLY A 121 7.58 -13.80 5.41
C GLY A 121 6.15 -13.91 5.92
N PHE A 122 5.45 -12.78 5.90
CA PHE A 122 4.01 -12.72 6.17
C PHE A 122 3.38 -11.49 5.50
N THR A 123 2.08 -11.54 5.35
CA THR A 123 1.32 -10.53 4.60
C THR A 123 0.21 -9.92 5.45
N GLY A 124 -0.17 -8.70 5.10
CA GLY A 124 -1.37 -8.06 5.58
C GLY A 124 -2.12 -7.40 4.42
N SER A 125 -3.44 -7.34 4.52
CA SER A 125 -4.27 -6.58 3.58
C SER A 125 -5.56 -6.14 4.24
N GLN A 126 -6.08 -4.98 3.81
CA GLN A 126 -7.33 -4.44 4.32
C GLN A 126 -7.99 -3.51 3.32
N ILE A 127 -9.32 -3.58 3.21
CA ILE A 127 -10.13 -2.56 2.53
C ILE A 127 -10.50 -1.50 3.55
N LEU A 128 -10.22 -0.23 3.23
CA LEU A 128 -10.39 0.92 4.11
C LEU A 128 -11.19 2.02 3.43
N SER A 129 -12.01 2.73 4.20
CA SER A 129 -12.50 4.06 3.80
C SER A 129 -11.43 5.09 4.12
N VAL A 130 -10.99 5.82 3.09
CA VAL A 130 -9.87 6.76 3.14
C VAL A 130 -10.35 8.13 2.68
N THR A 131 -9.94 9.16 3.36
CA THR A 131 -10.21 10.56 3.00
C THR A 131 -8.99 11.15 2.28
N ALA A 132 -9.21 12.01 1.30
CA ALA A 132 -8.11 12.73 0.64
C ALA A 132 -7.25 13.46 1.68
N GLY A 133 -5.93 13.30 1.59
CA GLY A 133 -4.95 13.78 2.56
C GLY A 133 -4.56 12.77 3.66
N ASP A 134 -5.33 11.68 3.86
CA ASP A 134 -4.87 10.59 4.72
C ASP A 134 -3.60 9.97 4.13
N TYR A 135 -2.61 9.65 4.97
CA TYR A 135 -1.41 8.94 4.52
C TYR A 135 -1.18 7.64 5.28
N PHE A 136 -0.52 6.71 4.61
CA PHE A 136 -0.26 5.36 5.12
C PHE A 136 1.20 4.97 4.98
N GLU A 137 1.71 4.30 6.02
CA GLU A 137 3.09 3.88 6.17
C GLU A 137 3.12 2.46 6.71
N ILE A 138 4.16 1.69 6.37
CA ILE A 138 4.39 0.38 6.97
C ILE A 138 5.55 0.48 7.96
N TYR A 139 5.32 0.01 9.17
CA TYR A 139 6.34 -0.17 10.20
C TYR A 139 6.50 -1.65 10.49
N VAL A 140 7.74 -2.07 10.67
CA VAL A 140 8.08 -3.46 11.00
C VAL A 140 8.81 -3.54 12.33
N TYR A 141 8.69 -4.70 12.98
CA TYR A 141 9.29 -4.99 14.28
C TYR A 141 9.76 -6.44 14.33
N HIS A 142 10.81 -6.69 15.09
CA HIS A 142 11.21 -8.03 15.54
C HIS A 142 11.94 -7.99 16.88
N ASP A 143 11.94 -9.11 17.62
CA ASP A 143 12.62 -9.27 18.91
C ASP A 143 13.81 -10.25 18.86
N TYR A 144 14.48 -10.35 17.70
CA TYR A 144 15.55 -11.33 17.49
C TYR A 144 16.76 -11.19 18.44
N GLY A 145 17.03 -10.00 18.96
CA GLY A 145 18.18 -9.70 19.82
C GLY A 145 19.39 -9.07 19.12
N SER A 146 19.39 -9.01 17.79
CA SER A 146 20.32 -8.25 16.95
C SER A 146 19.63 -7.82 15.68
N ASN A 147 20.21 -6.87 14.93
CA ASN A 147 19.62 -6.40 13.68
C ASN A 147 19.35 -7.55 12.70
N ARG A 148 18.27 -7.42 11.94
CA ARG A 148 17.91 -8.32 10.85
C ARG A 148 17.52 -7.52 9.62
N ASN A 149 17.81 -8.07 8.46
CA ASN A 149 17.40 -7.45 7.23
C ASN A 149 15.94 -7.76 6.93
N LEU A 150 15.22 -6.73 6.52
CA LEU A 150 14.01 -6.85 5.74
C LEU A 150 14.45 -7.03 4.30
N GLU A 151 14.04 -8.12 3.67
CA GLU A 151 14.53 -8.52 2.35
C GLU A 151 13.82 -7.76 1.23
N LEU A 152 14.53 -7.51 0.14
CA LEU A 152 14.08 -6.74 -1.03
C LEU A 152 12.84 -7.33 -1.75
N VAL A 153 12.50 -8.60 -1.48
CA VAL A 153 11.28 -9.24 -1.98
C VAL A 153 9.99 -8.70 -1.31
N SER A 154 10.16 -7.87 -0.26
CA SER A 154 9.05 -7.21 0.41
C SER A 154 8.42 -6.14 -0.49
N TYR A 155 7.11 -5.91 -0.33
CA TYR A 155 6.39 -4.90 -1.09
C TYR A 155 5.26 -4.24 -0.28
N PHE A 156 4.85 -3.06 -0.75
CA PHE A 156 3.62 -2.39 -0.35
C PHE A 156 2.86 -1.94 -1.60
N SER A 157 1.56 -2.17 -1.63
CA SER A 157 0.71 -1.84 -2.76
C SER A 157 -0.65 -1.34 -2.32
N GLY A 158 -1.30 -0.61 -3.19
CA GLY A 158 -2.67 -0.17 -2.96
C GLY A 158 -3.40 0.08 -4.27
N MET A 159 -4.73 -0.05 -4.20
CA MET A 159 -5.61 0.32 -5.31
C MET A 159 -6.96 0.81 -4.80
N ARG A 160 -7.56 1.75 -5.52
CA ARG A 160 -8.93 2.19 -5.27
C ARG A 160 -9.91 1.10 -5.68
N VAL A 161 -10.89 0.81 -4.82
CA VAL A 161 -11.99 -0.12 -5.13
C VAL A 161 -13.06 0.63 -5.91
N VAL A 162 -13.40 0.15 -7.10
CA VAL A 162 -14.43 0.75 -7.95
C VAL A 162 -15.80 0.63 -7.29
N GLY A 163 -16.61 1.70 -7.37
CA GLY A 163 -17.96 1.73 -6.77
C GLY A 163 -18.01 2.12 -5.30
N ALA A 164 -16.92 2.68 -4.79
CA ALA A 164 -16.85 3.24 -3.44
C ALA A 164 -17.24 4.72 -3.40
#